data_18286040eaf673c53ecebe4747b3da65
#
_entry.id   18286040eaf673c53ecebe4747b3da65
#
_cell.length_a   1.000
_cell.length_b   1.000
_cell.length_c   1.000
_cell.angle_alpha   90.00
_cell.angle_beta   90.00
_cell.angle_gamma   90.00
#
_symmetry.space_group_name_H-M   'P 1'
#
loop_
_entity.id
_entity.type
_entity.pdbx_description
1 polymer ?
#
loop_
_entity_poly.entity_id
_entity_poly.type
_entity_poly.pdbx_seq_one_letter_code
_entity_poly.pdbx_strand_id
1 'polypeptide(L)'
;MADLKALAEAIIKGDQNTAVEITKSALKEGAAAKSILEDGLIAGMDVIGSRFKKNEVYIPEVLIAARAMKMAMELLAPALAKAGVKPVGKFLIGTVQGDLHDIGKNLVAMMLKGAGFEVTDLGVDIGPEKFIERARATSSQLIGLSALLTTTMPGMEKTIKALRAAGVTAKIMIGGAPVTQGYADKVGADGYAPDAASAVDVAKRLVA
;
A
#
# COMPACT_ATOMS: atom_id res chain seq x y z
N MET A 1 -2.88 -12.37 28.42
CA MET A 1 -3.25 -11.26 27.51
C MET A 1 -2.15 -11.16 26.47
N ALA A 2 -2.49 -11.27 25.20
CA ALA A 2 -1.49 -11.29 24.12
C ALA A 2 -0.63 -10.02 24.15
N ASP A 3 0.69 -10.17 24.03
CA ASP A 3 1.62 -9.06 23.98
C ASP A 3 1.72 -8.48 22.57
N LEU A 4 0.81 -7.54 22.25
CA LEU A 4 0.76 -6.91 20.94
C LEU A 4 1.95 -5.96 20.70
N LYS A 5 2.61 -5.48 21.77
CA LYS A 5 3.85 -4.72 21.64
C LYS A 5 4.99 -5.62 21.17
N ALA A 6 5.09 -6.83 21.73
CA ALA A 6 6.05 -7.82 21.24
C ALA A 6 5.78 -8.22 19.80
N LEU A 7 4.50 -8.27 19.38
CA LEU A 7 4.15 -8.49 17.97
C LEU A 7 4.65 -7.36 17.07
N ALA A 8 4.42 -6.09 17.44
CA ALA A 8 4.94 -4.95 16.70
C ALA A 8 6.47 -4.96 16.61
N GLU A 9 7.17 -5.31 17.71
CA GLU A 9 8.62 -5.46 17.69
C GLU A 9 9.11 -6.58 16.77
N ALA A 10 8.40 -7.71 16.71
CA ALA A 10 8.71 -8.79 15.78
C ALA A 10 8.59 -8.33 14.33
N ILE A 11 7.57 -7.54 13.99
CA ILE A 11 7.43 -6.92 12.66
C ILE A 11 8.59 -5.96 12.38
N ILE A 12 8.93 -5.06 13.33
CA ILE A 12 10.04 -4.10 13.18
C ILE A 12 11.38 -4.81 12.92
N LYS A 13 11.63 -5.94 13.61
CA LYS A 13 12.84 -6.76 13.44
C LYS A 13 12.78 -7.66 12.20
N GLY A 14 11.61 -7.79 11.58
CA GLY A 14 11.36 -8.73 10.48
C GLY A 14 11.41 -10.21 10.92
N ASP A 15 11.18 -10.49 12.18
CA ASP A 15 11.15 -11.85 12.74
C ASP A 15 9.80 -12.50 12.41
N GLN A 16 9.79 -13.23 11.30
CA GLN A 16 8.60 -13.90 10.78
C GLN A 16 8.06 -14.97 11.74
N ASN A 17 8.95 -15.73 12.37
CA ASN A 17 8.56 -16.85 13.23
C ASN A 17 7.88 -16.31 14.50
N THR A 18 8.50 -15.35 15.16
CA THR A 18 7.95 -14.71 16.35
C THR A 18 6.64 -14.00 16.04
N ALA A 19 6.53 -13.28 14.91
CA ALA A 19 5.28 -12.62 14.49
C ALA A 19 4.14 -13.63 14.29
N VAL A 20 4.41 -14.76 13.64
CA VAL A 20 3.45 -15.85 13.43
C VAL A 20 3.04 -16.48 14.76
N GLU A 21 3.98 -16.79 15.64
CA GLU A 21 3.71 -17.42 16.95
C GLU A 21 2.86 -16.53 17.84
N ILE A 22 3.21 -15.23 17.98
CA ILE A 22 2.43 -14.29 18.77
C ILE A 22 1.03 -14.12 18.19
N THR A 23 0.89 -14.01 16.86
CA THR A 23 -0.42 -13.91 16.19
C THR A 23 -1.29 -15.13 16.48
N LYS A 24 -0.74 -16.36 16.40
CA LYS A 24 -1.45 -17.60 16.73
C LYS A 24 -1.88 -17.62 18.19
N SER A 25 -0.99 -17.25 19.11
CA SER A 25 -1.28 -17.21 20.55
C SER A 25 -2.38 -16.20 20.85
N ALA A 26 -2.28 -15.00 20.29
CA ALA A 26 -3.27 -13.94 20.45
C ALA A 26 -4.69 -14.39 19.97
N LEU A 27 -4.76 -15.04 18.81
CA LEU A 27 -6.02 -15.60 18.30
C LEU A 27 -6.57 -16.69 19.21
N LYS A 28 -5.72 -17.60 19.72
CA LYS A 28 -6.09 -18.66 20.64
C LYS A 28 -6.57 -18.14 22.00
N GLU A 29 -5.97 -17.06 22.48
CA GLU A 29 -6.38 -16.37 23.72
C GLU A 29 -7.67 -15.53 23.54
N GLY A 30 -8.22 -15.44 22.34
CA GLY A 30 -9.45 -14.69 22.05
C GLY A 30 -9.26 -13.18 21.93
N ALA A 31 -8.04 -12.72 21.67
CA ALA A 31 -7.79 -11.30 21.40
C ALA A 31 -8.57 -10.84 20.17
N ALA A 32 -9.11 -9.62 20.21
CA ALA A 32 -9.85 -9.06 19.09
C ALA A 32 -8.95 -8.98 17.83
N ALA A 33 -9.43 -9.55 16.72
CA ALA A 33 -8.67 -9.56 15.47
C ALA A 33 -8.28 -8.16 15.00
N LYS A 34 -9.14 -7.16 15.24
CA LYS A 34 -8.88 -5.76 14.97
C LYS A 34 -7.69 -5.24 15.78
N SER A 35 -7.61 -5.52 17.08
CA SER A 35 -6.49 -5.11 17.92
C SER A 35 -5.18 -5.78 17.51
N ILE A 36 -5.20 -7.08 17.16
CA ILE A 36 -4.00 -7.76 16.63
C ILE A 36 -3.51 -7.05 15.36
N LEU A 37 -4.41 -6.67 14.48
CA LEU A 37 -4.08 -5.93 13.26
C LEU A 37 -3.52 -4.55 13.57
N GLU A 38 -4.27 -3.72 14.31
CA GLU A 38 -3.96 -2.29 14.48
C GLU A 38 -2.80 -2.07 15.46
N ASP A 39 -2.89 -2.67 16.66
CA ASP A 39 -1.92 -2.42 17.75
C ASP A 39 -0.65 -3.27 17.65
N GLY A 40 -0.71 -4.36 16.86
CA GLY A 40 0.43 -5.24 16.62
C GLY A 40 1.05 -5.03 15.24
N LEU A 41 0.36 -5.47 14.20
CA LEU A 41 0.94 -5.58 12.86
C LEU A 41 1.14 -4.21 12.19
N ILE A 42 0.10 -3.38 12.12
CA ILE A 42 0.17 -2.04 11.51
C ILE A 42 1.11 -1.14 12.32
N ALA A 43 1.03 -1.16 13.65
CA ALA A 43 1.91 -0.38 14.51
C ALA A 43 3.40 -0.68 14.23
N GLY A 44 3.77 -1.95 14.02
CA GLY A 44 5.13 -2.34 13.63
C GLY A 44 5.53 -1.77 12.26
N MET A 45 4.66 -1.86 11.26
CA MET A 45 4.92 -1.32 9.93
C MET A 45 4.96 0.22 9.89
N ASP A 46 4.17 0.91 10.71
CA ASP A 46 4.21 2.38 10.82
C ASP A 46 5.58 2.85 11.36
N VAL A 47 6.19 2.12 12.31
CA VAL A 47 7.56 2.39 12.77
C VAL A 47 8.58 2.21 11.63
N ILE A 48 8.49 1.12 10.88
CA ILE A 48 9.36 0.87 9.72
C ILE A 48 9.20 1.98 8.67
N GLY A 49 7.97 2.39 8.36
CA GLY A 49 7.70 3.49 7.44
C GLY A 49 8.32 4.82 7.89
N SER A 50 8.19 5.13 9.19
CA SER A 50 8.80 6.33 9.78
C SER A 50 10.34 6.30 9.71
N ARG A 51 10.96 5.15 10.01
CA ARG A 51 12.41 4.97 9.91
C ARG A 51 12.91 5.04 8.47
N PHE A 52 12.16 4.47 7.54
CA PHE A 52 12.49 4.54 6.11
C PHE A 52 12.52 6.00 5.61
N LYS A 53 11.54 6.83 5.96
CA LYS A 53 11.52 8.27 5.63
C LYS A 53 12.73 9.02 6.19
N LYS A 54 13.22 8.61 7.37
CA LYS A 54 14.37 9.21 8.02
C LYS A 54 15.71 8.65 7.54
N ASN A 55 15.71 7.73 6.57
CA ASN A 55 16.88 6.97 6.12
C ASN A 55 17.58 6.18 7.24
N GLU A 56 16.84 5.77 8.28
CA GLU A 56 17.33 4.93 9.37
C GLU A 56 17.26 3.43 9.02
N VAL A 57 16.43 3.06 8.04
CA VAL A 57 16.34 1.73 7.44
C VAL A 57 16.24 1.88 5.93
N TYR A 58 16.61 0.83 5.19
CA TYR A 58 16.63 0.79 3.73
C TYR A 58 15.66 -0.27 3.17
N ILE A 59 15.61 -0.40 1.86
CA ILE A 59 14.68 -1.33 1.17
C ILE A 59 14.77 -2.76 1.72
N PRO A 60 15.95 -3.37 1.98
CA PRO A 60 16.02 -4.74 2.51
C PRO A 60 15.27 -4.92 3.84
N GLU A 61 15.42 -3.99 4.78
CA GLU A 61 14.74 -4.05 6.08
C GLU A 61 13.23 -3.91 5.93
N VAL A 62 12.77 -3.02 5.04
CA VAL A 62 11.34 -2.87 4.72
C VAL A 62 10.77 -4.16 4.14
N LEU A 63 11.51 -4.83 3.23
CA LEU A 63 11.09 -6.10 2.63
C LEU A 63 10.97 -7.23 3.67
N ILE A 64 11.90 -7.30 4.62
CA ILE A 64 11.90 -8.32 5.67
C ILE A 64 10.72 -8.08 6.63
N ALA A 65 10.49 -6.84 7.07
CA ALA A 65 9.34 -6.48 7.90
C ALA A 65 8.00 -6.77 7.19
N ALA A 66 7.89 -6.39 5.92
CA ALA A 66 6.68 -6.65 5.14
C ALA A 66 6.41 -8.15 4.91
N ARG A 67 7.46 -8.98 4.82
CA ARG A 67 7.32 -10.44 4.78
C ARG A 67 6.78 -10.98 6.09
N ALA A 68 7.29 -10.53 7.24
CA ALA A 68 6.77 -10.91 8.54
C ALA A 68 5.29 -10.50 8.69
N MET A 69 4.95 -9.27 8.29
CA MET A 69 3.57 -8.77 8.24
C MET A 69 2.67 -9.68 7.38
N LYS A 70 3.11 -10.03 6.17
CA LYS A 70 2.32 -10.88 5.26
C LYS A 70 1.99 -12.23 5.88
N MET A 71 2.98 -12.91 6.47
CA MET A 71 2.78 -14.23 7.07
C MET A 71 1.82 -14.18 8.27
N ALA A 72 1.93 -13.16 9.12
CA ALA A 72 1.00 -12.96 10.22
C ALA A 72 -0.41 -12.62 9.73
N MET A 73 -0.54 -11.79 8.69
CA MET A 73 -1.82 -11.44 8.06
C MET A 73 -2.55 -12.64 7.45
N GLU A 74 -1.83 -13.57 6.82
CA GLU A 74 -2.44 -14.79 6.27
C GLU A 74 -3.16 -15.62 7.35
N LEU A 75 -2.63 -15.63 8.58
CA LEU A 75 -3.26 -16.29 9.71
C LEU A 75 -4.43 -15.47 10.30
N LEU A 76 -4.30 -14.15 10.29
CA LEU A 76 -5.27 -13.24 10.86
C LEU A 76 -6.49 -13.03 9.96
N ALA A 77 -6.33 -13.13 8.63
CA ALA A 77 -7.35 -12.81 7.64
C ALA A 77 -8.71 -13.50 7.86
N PRO A 78 -8.80 -14.80 8.19
CA PRO A 78 -10.10 -15.45 8.47
C PRO A 78 -10.82 -14.85 9.68
N ALA A 79 -10.06 -14.47 10.73
CA ALA A 79 -10.63 -13.86 11.94
C ALA A 79 -11.11 -12.43 11.67
N LEU A 80 -10.38 -11.65 10.88
CA LEU A 80 -10.79 -10.31 10.43
C LEU A 80 -12.08 -10.38 9.61
N ALA A 81 -12.17 -11.31 8.66
CA ALA A 81 -13.36 -11.52 7.85
C ALA A 81 -14.57 -11.88 8.71
N LYS A 82 -14.40 -12.82 9.67
CA LYS A 82 -15.46 -13.20 10.61
C LYS A 82 -15.89 -12.04 11.50
N ALA A 83 -14.97 -11.18 11.90
CA ALA A 83 -15.25 -9.99 12.72
C ALA A 83 -15.79 -8.79 11.91
N GLY A 84 -15.91 -8.89 10.58
CA GLY A 84 -16.37 -7.81 9.72
C GLY A 84 -15.44 -6.60 9.66
N VAL A 85 -14.16 -6.79 9.98
CA VAL A 85 -13.14 -5.72 9.92
C VAL A 85 -12.85 -5.39 8.47
N LYS A 86 -13.10 -4.14 8.09
CA LYS A 86 -12.85 -3.63 6.73
C LYS A 86 -11.39 -3.15 6.61
N PRO A 87 -10.79 -3.22 5.40
CA PRO A 87 -9.50 -2.59 5.15
C PRO A 87 -9.60 -1.06 5.30
N VAL A 88 -8.49 -0.39 5.53
CA VAL A 88 -8.37 1.08 5.60
C VAL A 88 -8.91 1.74 4.32
N GLY A 89 -8.67 1.10 3.18
CA GLY A 89 -9.19 1.50 1.88
C GLY A 89 -8.79 0.50 0.81
N LYS A 90 -9.39 0.63 -0.39
CA LYS A 90 -9.06 -0.19 -1.57
C LYS A 90 -8.20 0.62 -2.52
N PHE A 91 -7.01 0.12 -2.80
CA PHE A 91 -5.99 0.77 -3.63
C PHE A 91 -5.70 -0.07 -4.88
N LEU A 92 -5.84 0.53 -6.05
CA LEU A 92 -5.46 -0.05 -7.34
C LEU A 92 -4.13 0.58 -7.78
N ILE A 93 -3.12 -0.22 -8.15
CA ILE A 93 -1.83 0.32 -8.57
C ILE A 93 -1.35 -0.34 -9.86
N GLY A 94 -0.66 0.43 -10.69
CA GLY A 94 -0.03 -0.07 -11.92
C GLY A 94 1.01 0.90 -12.46
N THR A 95 1.93 0.37 -13.25
CA THR A 95 2.86 1.17 -14.05
C THR A 95 2.21 1.50 -15.38
N VAL A 96 2.26 2.76 -15.80
CA VAL A 96 1.57 3.24 -17.01
C VAL A 96 2.10 2.60 -18.28
N GLN A 97 1.31 2.67 -19.35
CA GLN A 97 1.64 2.11 -20.65
C GLN A 97 3.01 2.59 -21.18
N GLY A 98 3.79 1.65 -21.70
CA GLY A 98 5.13 1.88 -22.22
C GLY A 98 6.24 1.87 -21.16
N ASP A 99 5.90 1.68 -19.88
CA ASP A 99 6.88 1.61 -18.79
C ASP A 99 6.85 0.22 -18.13
N LEU A 100 8.03 -0.40 -17.99
CA LEU A 100 8.20 -1.75 -17.43
C LEU A 100 8.81 -1.75 -16.01
N HIS A 101 9.07 -0.58 -15.44
CA HIS A 101 9.68 -0.48 -14.13
C HIS A 101 8.65 -0.73 -13.02
N ASP A 102 8.98 -1.61 -12.09
CA ASP A 102 8.05 -2.05 -11.03
C ASP A 102 8.62 -2.01 -9.61
N ILE A 103 9.94 -1.84 -9.42
CA ILE A 103 10.57 -1.90 -8.09
C ILE A 103 9.92 -0.88 -7.14
N GLY A 104 9.83 0.38 -7.53
CA GLY A 104 9.22 1.44 -6.72
C GLY A 104 7.73 1.19 -6.48
N LYS A 105 6.99 0.78 -7.54
CA LYS A 105 5.58 0.43 -7.47
C LYS A 105 5.32 -0.72 -6.49
N ASN A 106 6.13 -1.77 -6.57
CA ASN A 106 6.01 -2.94 -5.69
C ASN A 106 6.30 -2.57 -4.23
N LEU A 107 7.26 -1.69 -3.98
CA LEU A 107 7.54 -1.18 -2.64
C LEU A 107 6.35 -0.37 -2.08
N VAL A 108 5.74 0.50 -2.89
CA VAL A 108 4.51 1.24 -2.52
C VAL A 108 3.37 0.26 -2.20
N ALA A 109 3.13 -0.73 -3.07
CA ALA A 109 2.08 -1.73 -2.87
C ALA A 109 2.28 -2.51 -1.56
N MET A 110 3.53 -2.86 -1.24
CA MET A 110 3.89 -3.58 -0.03
C MET A 110 3.69 -2.72 1.23
N MET A 111 4.11 -1.46 1.22
CA MET A 111 3.93 -0.52 2.32
C MET A 111 2.45 -0.24 2.59
N LEU A 112 1.65 -0.07 1.53
CA LEU A 112 0.19 0.10 1.66
C LEU A 112 -0.49 -1.14 2.25
N LYS A 113 -0.10 -2.35 1.84
CA LYS A 113 -0.59 -3.59 2.47
C LYS A 113 -0.21 -3.64 3.96
N GLY A 114 1.02 -3.26 4.29
CA GLY A 114 1.49 -3.14 5.68
C GLY A 114 0.73 -2.10 6.50
N ALA A 115 0.15 -1.08 5.85
CA ALA A 115 -0.69 -0.06 6.47
C ALA A 115 -2.20 -0.42 6.48
N GLY A 116 -2.56 -1.65 6.15
CA GLY A 116 -3.95 -2.15 6.23
C GLY A 116 -4.82 -1.88 5.00
N PHE A 117 -4.24 -1.45 3.87
CA PHE A 117 -4.99 -1.31 2.62
C PHE A 117 -5.18 -2.67 1.90
N GLU A 118 -6.32 -2.83 1.23
CA GLU A 118 -6.51 -3.86 0.21
C GLU A 118 -5.93 -3.37 -1.11
N VAL A 119 -4.83 -3.97 -1.57
CA VAL A 119 -4.11 -3.51 -2.77
C VAL A 119 -4.26 -4.48 -3.91
N THR A 120 -4.80 -4.01 -5.03
CA THR A 120 -4.82 -4.70 -6.32
C THR A 120 -3.71 -4.13 -7.21
N ASP A 121 -2.75 -4.97 -7.56
CA ASP A 121 -1.63 -4.61 -8.44
C ASP A 121 -1.93 -5.09 -9.87
N LEU A 122 -1.88 -4.17 -10.82
CA LEU A 122 -2.12 -4.46 -12.25
C LEU A 122 -0.85 -4.90 -12.99
N GLY A 123 0.32 -4.73 -12.38
CA GLY A 123 1.60 -4.97 -13.04
C GLY A 123 2.14 -3.73 -13.76
N VAL A 124 2.75 -3.95 -14.92
CA VAL A 124 3.46 -2.94 -15.74
C VAL A 124 2.83 -2.82 -17.11
N ASP A 125 3.14 -1.75 -17.85
CA ASP A 125 2.64 -1.49 -19.21
C ASP A 125 1.11 -1.46 -19.28
N ILE A 126 0.47 -0.78 -18.35
CA ILE A 126 -0.98 -0.77 -18.20
C ILE A 126 -1.61 0.42 -18.91
N GLY A 127 -2.45 0.14 -19.89
CA GLY A 127 -3.23 1.16 -20.60
C GLY A 127 -4.41 1.71 -19.78
N PRO A 128 -4.92 2.90 -20.14
CA PRO A 128 -6.02 3.55 -19.42
C PRO A 128 -7.28 2.68 -19.29
N GLU A 129 -7.59 1.90 -20.32
CA GLU A 129 -8.79 1.05 -20.38
C GLU A 129 -8.76 -0.02 -19.28
N LYS A 130 -7.57 -0.57 -19.02
CA LYS A 130 -7.39 -1.58 -17.97
C LYS A 130 -7.51 -0.99 -16.58
N PHE A 131 -7.03 0.23 -16.38
CA PHE A 131 -7.25 0.95 -15.12
C PHE A 131 -8.74 1.21 -14.88
N ILE A 132 -9.49 1.64 -15.90
CA ILE A 132 -10.93 1.89 -15.81
C ILE A 132 -11.68 0.60 -15.48
N GLU A 133 -11.44 -0.47 -16.24
CA GLU A 133 -12.05 -1.80 -16.02
C GLU A 133 -11.86 -2.26 -14.58
N ARG A 134 -10.60 -2.24 -14.12
CA ARG A 134 -10.25 -2.78 -12.81
C ARG A 134 -10.70 -1.87 -11.66
N ALA A 135 -10.65 -0.55 -11.82
CA ALA A 135 -11.15 0.38 -10.81
C ALA A 135 -12.65 0.16 -10.52
N ARG A 136 -13.44 -0.09 -11.57
CA ARG A 136 -14.86 -0.41 -11.42
C ARG A 136 -15.08 -1.78 -10.78
N ALA A 137 -14.35 -2.80 -11.27
CA ALA A 137 -14.50 -4.19 -10.78
C ALA A 137 -14.13 -4.34 -9.29
N THR A 138 -13.12 -3.59 -8.81
CA THR A 138 -12.67 -3.65 -7.42
C THR A 138 -13.34 -2.60 -6.52
N SER A 139 -14.09 -1.65 -7.10
CA SER A 139 -14.62 -0.49 -6.38
C SER A 139 -13.51 0.24 -5.61
N SER A 140 -12.35 0.43 -6.27
CA SER A 140 -11.19 1.07 -5.66
C SER A 140 -11.46 2.53 -5.32
N GLN A 141 -11.09 2.95 -4.13
CA GLN A 141 -11.18 4.33 -3.66
C GLN A 141 -9.97 5.16 -4.09
N LEU A 142 -8.83 4.48 -4.29
CA LEU A 142 -7.56 5.08 -4.68
C LEU A 142 -6.97 4.35 -5.88
N ILE A 143 -6.33 5.12 -6.77
CA ILE A 143 -5.57 4.62 -7.91
C ILE A 143 -4.18 5.22 -7.88
N GLY A 144 -3.15 4.37 -7.90
CA GLY A 144 -1.75 4.76 -7.99
C GLY A 144 -1.20 4.53 -9.40
N LEU A 145 -0.63 5.57 -10.00
CA LEU A 145 0.06 5.48 -11.28
C LEU A 145 1.56 5.64 -11.07
N SER A 146 2.35 4.72 -11.63
CA SER A 146 3.81 4.73 -11.56
C SER A 146 4.42 4.95 -12.94
N ALA A 147 5.48 5.76 -13.03
CA ALA A 147 6.36 5.88 -14.19
C ALA A 147 7.77 6.21 -13.75
N LEU A 148 8.78 5.62 -14.41
CA LEU A 148 10.19 5.89 -14.12
C LEU A 148 10.86 6.76 -15.16
N LEU A 149 10.31 6.87 -16.37
CA LEU A 149 10.89 7.61 -17.47
C LEU A 149 10.10 8.90 -17.76
N THR A 150 10.82 9.98 -18.07
CA THR A 150 10.16 11.23 -18.50
C THR A 150 9.33 11.03 -19.77
N THR A 151 9.72 10.08 -20.63
CA THR A 151 9.03 9.70 -21.86
C THR A 151 7.72 8.95 -21.61
N THR A 152 7.54 8.32 -20.44
CA THR A 152 6.33 7.58 -20.06
C THR A 152 5.39 8.38 -19.15
N MET A 153 5.86 9.48 -18.55
CA MET A 153 5.03 10.39 -17.74
C MET A 153 3.75 10.88 -18.46
N PRO A 154 3.76 11.19 -19.78
CA PRO A 154 2.51 11.54 -20.48
C PRO A 154 1.43 10.47 -20.41
N GLY A 155 1.79 9.21 -20.19
CA GLY A 155 0.87 8.11 -19.93
C GLY A 155 0.05 8.30 -18.64
N MET A 156 0.62 8.95 -17.62
CA MET A 156 -0.12 9.32 -16.41
C MET A 156 -1.23 10.32 -16.72
N GLU A 157 -0.91 11.39 -17.43
CA GLU A 157 -1.89 12.41 -17.83
C GLU A 157 -3.02 11.80 -18.68
N LYS A 158 -2.66 10.97 -19.67
CA LYS A 158 -3.62 10.24 -20.51
C LYS A 158 -4.54 9.37 -19.65
N THR A 159 -3.98 8.62 -18.69
CA THR A 159 -4.75 7.72 -17.83
C THR A 159 -5.67 8.49 -16.88
N ILE A 160 -5.20 9.60 -16.29
CA ILE A 160 -6.02 10.46 -15.41
C ILE A 160 -7.21 11.01 -16.19
N LYS A 161 -6.99 11.58 -17.40
CA LYS A 161 -8.06 12.11 -18.24
C LYS A 161 -9.09 11.05 -18.62
N ALA A 162 -8.62 9.85 -18.98
CA ALA A 162 -9.50 8.73 -19.34
C ALA A 162 -10.34 8.25 -18.14
N LEU A 163 -9.74 8.11 -16.95
CA LEU A 163 -10.46 7.75 -15.72
C LEU A 163 -11.54 8.77 -15.38
N ARG A 164 -11.23 10.07 -15.45
CA ARG A 164 -12.20 11.15 -15.20
C ARG A 164 -13.32 11.15 -16.23
N ALA A 165 -12.99 11.03 -17.52
CA ALA A 165 -13.97 10.94 -18.61
C ALA A 165 -14.89 9.71 -18.48
N ALA A 166 -14.37 8.60 -17.94
CA ALA A 166 -15.14 7.39 -17.66
C ALA A 166 -16.00 7.48 -16.38
N GLY A 167 -15.99 8.62 -15.67
CA GLY A 167 -16.76 8.82 -14.43
C GLY A 167 -16.21 8.05 -13.22
N VAL A 168 -14.93 7.66 -13.24
CA VAL A 168 -14.28 7.03 -12.08
C VAL A 168 -14.03 8.09 -11.01
N THR A 169 -14.65 7.89 -9.85
CA THR A 169 -14.60 8.85 -8.71
C THR A 169 -13.42 8.62 -7.77
N ALA A 170 -12.67 7.54 -7.96
CA ALA A 170 -11.49 7.23 -7.17
C ALA A 170 -10.49 8.39 -7.17
N LYS A 171 -9.82 8.62 -6.05
CA LYS A 171 -8.71 9.56 -5.95
C LYS A 171 -7.49 9.00 -6.64
N ILE A 172 -6.76 9.83 -7.36
CA ILE A 172 -5.61 9.41 -8.18
C ILE A 172 -4.33 9.97 -7.58
N MET A 173 -3.39 9.07 -7.28
CA MET A 173 -2.04 9.41 -6.83
C MET A 173 -1.04 9.06 -7.91
N ILE A 174 0.02 9.85 -8.03
CA ILE A 174 1.13 9.57 -8.93
C ILE A 174 2.46 9.55 -8.19
N GLY A 175 3.41 8.78 -8.71
CA GLY A 175 4.76 8.69 -8.17
C GLY A 175 5.74 8.06 -9.17
N GLY A 176 7.01 8.16 -8.82
CA GLY A 176 8.14 7.69 -9.62
C GLY A 176 9.27 8.72 -9.65
N ALA A 177 10.50 8.30 -9.92
CA ALA A 177 11.68 9.15 -9.75
C ALA A 177 11.63 10.49 -10.49
N PRO A 178 11.09 10.61 -11.74
CA PRO A 178 11.01 11.89 -12.44
C PRO A 178 9.76 12.71 -12.06
N VAL A 179 8.84 12.14 -11.27
CA VAL A 179 7.56 12.78 -10.91
C VAL A 179 7.79 13.80 -9.79
N THR A 180 7.11 14.94 -9.90
CA THR A 180 7.18 16.04 -8.92
C THR A 180 5.78 16.48 -8.51
N GLN A 181 5.67 17.22 -7.39
CA GLN A 181 4.39 17.83 -6.99
C GLN A 181 3.83 18.74 -8.10
N GLY A 182 4.69 19.58 -8.70
CA GLY A 182 4.25 20.46 -9.79
C GLY A 182 3.71 19.73 -11.01
N TYR A 183 4.24 18.53 -11.30
CA TYR A 183 3.68 17.69 -12.36
C TYR A 183 2.33 17.09 -11.94
N ALA A 184 2.20 16.64 -10.69
CA ALA A 184 0.92 16.14 -10.16
C ALA A 184 -0.19 17.19 -10.25
N ASP A 185 0.12 18.42 -9.84
CA ASP A 185 -0.81 19.55 -9.91
C ASP A 185 -1.20 19.85 -11.37
N LYS A 186 -0.22 19.84 -12.28
CA LYS A 186 -0.44 20.09 -13.71
C LYS A 186 -1.37 19.07 -14.36
N VAL A 187 -1.24 17.78 -14.02
CA VAL A 187 -2.04 16.71 -14.64
C VAL A 187 -3.36 16.43 -13.91
N GLY A 188 -3.61 17.12 -12.80
CA GLY A 188 -4.83 16.97 -12.02
C GLY A 188 -4.89 15.69 -11.20
N ALA A 189 -3.75 15.23 -10.68
CA ALA A 189 -3.70 14.17 -9.70
C ALA A 189 -4.14 14.67 -8.32
N ASP A 190 -4.82 13.83 -7.54
CA ASP A 190 -5.27 14.18 -6.18
C ASP A 190 -4.13 14.08 -5.15
N GLY A 191 -3.02 13.40 -5.49
CA GLY A 191 -1.88 13.27 -4.61
C GLY A 191 -0.58 12.89 -5.33
N TYR A 192 0.53 13.21 -4.68
CA TYR A 192 1.87 12.84 -5.06
C TYR A 192 2.64 12.35 -3.84
N ALA A 193 3.51 11.38 -4.05
CA ALA A 193 4.44 10.94 -3.02
C ALA A 193 5.84 10.73 -3.63
N PRO A 194 6.90 11.28 -2.99
CA PRO A 194 8.27 11.12 -3.46
C PRO A 194 8.86 9.74 -3.16
N ASP A 195 8.30 9.02 -2.19
CA ASP A 195 8.75 7.71 -1.73
C ASP A 195 7.58 6.84 -1.27
N ALA A 196 7.87 5.55 -1.02
CA ALA A 196 6.84 4.56 -0.70
C ALA A 196 6.19 4.77 0.68
N ALA A 197 6.92 5.28 1.66
CA ALA A 197 6.36 5.54 2.98
C ALA A 197 5.48 6.79 2.97
N SER A 198 5.91 7.84 2.27
CA SER A 198 5.10 9.04 2.04
C SER A 198 3.82 8.71 1.25
N ALA A 199 3.87 7.71 0.35
CA ALA A 199 2.68 7.25 -0.37
C ALA A 199 1.60 6.70 0.59
N VAL A 200 1.99 6.03 1.67
CA VAL A 200 1.04 5.57 2.69
C VAL A 200 0.34 6.73 3.38
N ASP A 201 1.06 7.79 3.75
CA ASP A 201 0.46 8.96 4.41
C ASP A 201 -0.51 9.69 3.48
N VAL A 202 -0.11 9.86 2.21
CA VAL A 202 -0.98 10.49 1.20
C VAL A 202 -2.23 9.64 1.01
N ALA A 203 -2.10 8.31 0.91
CA ALA A 203 -3.23 7.40 0.77
C ALA A 203 -4.19 7.46 1.97
N LYS A 204 -3.66 7.39 3.21
CA LYS A 204 -4.46 7.53 4.43
C LYS A 204 -5.26 8.85 4.45
N ARG A 205 -4.62 9.96 4.06
CA ARG A 205 -5.27 11.28 4.00
C ARG A 205 -6.38 11.36 2.94
N LEU A 206 -6.21 10.69 1.80
CA LEU A 206 -7.17 10.75 0.71
C LEU A 206 -8.42 9.88 0.91
N VAL A 207 -8.38 8.90 1.82
CA VAL A 207 -9.53 8.03 2.17
C VAL A 207 -10.23 8.44 3.47
N ALA A 208 -9.60 9.32 4.26
CA ALA A 208 -10.19 9.89 5.48
C ALA A 208 -11.33 10.85 5.12
#